data_fbe97f4c30deceaca3d4658cf83b55d5
#
_entry.id   fbe97f4c30deceaca3d4658cf83b55d5
#
_cell.length_a   1.000
_cell.length_b   1.000
_cell.length_c   1.000
_cell.angle_alpha   90.00
_cell.angle_beta   90.00
_cell.angle_gamma   90.00
#
_symmetry.space_group_name_H-M   'P 1'
#
loop_
_entity.id
_entity.type
_entity.pdbx_description
1 polymer ?
#
loop_
_entity_poly.entity_id
_entity_poly.type
_entity_poly.pdbx_seq_one_letter_code
_entity_poly.pdbx_strand_id
1 'polypeptide(L)'
;MTLTVRAALADARARGVALLDAQLLLARVLATTRSSLIARDERALAADEVERWSVGLARRAAGEPLAYVLGEKEFHGMLLEVTPDVLVPRPETELLVDWADDLLRAFKDDRNVAGARASPSFVDLGTGSGAVALALKRLHPRALATASDASAAALAVAARNAARLGIGLELVEGSWWKPFAGRSFDLVVSNPPYVADDDPHLPALRHEPISALTAGGDGLAALRSIVAGAPTHLAEGGWLVVEHGFAQGAAVRQLLDRAGLLGIESRRDLAGHERATAGRRPSAA
;
A
#
# COMPACT_ATOMS: atom_id res chain seq x y z
N MET A 1 -27.48 18.10 -28.10
CA MET A 1 -28.05 16.86 -27.51
C MET A 1 -27.62 16.78 -26.05
N THR A 2 -28.54 16.52 -25.16
CA THR A 2 -28.23 16.40 -23.72
C THR A 2 -27.57 15.04 -23.47
N LEU A 3 -26.41 14.99 -22.82
CA LEU A 3 -25.72 13.74 -22.47
C LEU A 3 -26.46 13.06 -21.31
N THR A 4 -26.95 11.84 -21.51
CA THR A 4 -27.56 11.03 -20.45
C THR A 4 -26.53 10.06 -19.84
N VAL A 5 -26.85 9.49 -18.68
CA VAL A 5 -26.02 8.45 -18.04
C VAL A 5 -25.75 7.28 -19.00
N ARG A 6 -26.78 6.77 -19.70
CA ARG A 6 -26.65 5.71 -20.72
C ARG A 6 -25.70 6.10 -21.85
N ALA A 7 -25.85 7.33 -22.38
CA ALA A 7 -24.98 7.81 -23.47
C ALA A 7 -23.54 8.01 -23.01
N ALA A 8 -23.32 8.51 -21.78
CA ALA A 8 -21.98 8.66 -21.21
C ALA A 8 -21.26 7.31 -21.04
N LEU A 9 -21.95 6.28 -20.56
CA LEU A 9 -21.38 4.93 -20.44
C LEU A 9 -21.11 4.28 -21.81
N ALA A 10 -21.96 4.56 -22.82
CA ALA A 10 -21.75 4.09 -24.18
C ALA A 10 -20.51 4.76 -24.82
N ASP A 11 -20.31 6.09 -24.61
CA ASP A 11 -19.10 6.80 -25.06
C ASP A 11 -17.83 6.24 -24.41
N ALA A 12 -17.85 5.97 -23.09
CA ALA A 12 -16.74 5.37 -22.39
C ALA A 12 -16.34 4.00 -23.00
N ARG A 13 -17.33 3.17 -23.30
CA ARG A 13 -17.10 1.87 -23.95
C ARG A 13 -16.50 2.03 -25.35
N ALA A 14 -16.99 2.99 -26.12
CA ALA A 14 -16.45 3.29 -27.46
C ALA A 14 -14.98 3.73 -27.42
N ARG A 15 -14.55 4.35 -26.33
CA ARG A 15 -13.15 4.74 -26.04
C ARG A 15 -12.31 3.64 -25.39
N GLY A 16 -12.82 2.42 -25.26
CA GLY A 16 -12.10 1.29 -24.69
C GLY A 16 -11.98 1.30 -23.16
N VAL A 17 -12.74 2.16 -22.47
CA VAL A 17 -12.75 2.17 -21.00
C VAL A 17 -13.65 1.05 -20.47
N ALA A 18 -13.14 0.26 -19.51
CA ALA A 18 -13.90 -0.82 -18.90
C ALA A 18 -15.18 -0.29 -18.23
N LEU A 19 -16.28 -1.05 -18.37
CA LEU A 19 -17.60 -0.63 -17.86
C LEU A 19 -17.56 -0.30 -16.36
N LEU A 20 -16.84 -1.10 -15.58
CA LEU A 20 -16.70 -0.87 -14.14
C LEU A 20 -16.03 0.48 -13.84
N ASP A 21 -14.95 0.79 -14.55
CA ASP A 21 -14.23 2.05 -14.37
C ASP A 21 -15.10 3.25 -14.76
N ALA A 22 -15.80 3.14 -15.89
CA ALA A 22 -16.75 4.16 -16.33
C ALA A 22 -17.87 4.40 -15.33
N GLN A 23 -18.43 3.32 -14.76
CA GLN A 23 -19.47 3.43 -13.73
C GLN A 23 -18.96 4.06 -12.43
N LEU A 24 -17.76 3.70 -11.98
CA LEU A 24 -17.16 4.28 -10.77
C LEU A 24 -16.88 5.77 -10.96
N LEU A 25 -16.30 6.13 -12.11
CA LEU A 25 -16.03 7.53 -12.45
C LEU A 25 -17.33 8.35 -12.54
N LEU A 26 -18.35 7.85 -13.23
CA LEU A 26 -19.62 8.54 -13.37
C LEU A 26 -20.36 8.65 -12.03
N ALA A 27 -20.33 7.61 -11.21
CA ALA A 27 -20.88 7.64 -9.85
C ALA A 27 -20.22 8.72 -8.99
N ARG A 28 -18.89 8.88 -9.09
CA ARG A 28 -18.13 9.93 -8.42
C ARG A 28 -18.55 11.33 -8.91
N VAL A 29 -18.63 11.53 -10.23
CA VAL A 29 -19.03 12.79 -10.86
C VAL A 29 -20.43 13.22 -10.42
N LEU A 30 -21.35 12.25 -10.32
CA LEU A 30 -22.76 12.50 -9.98
C LEU A 30 -23.05 12.42 -8.46
N ALA A 31 -22.01 12.22 -7.62
CA ALA A 31 -22.13 12.00 -6.18
C ALA A 31 -23.21 10.96 -5.83
N THR A 32 -23.20 9.81 -6.51
CA THR A 32 -24.23 8.76 -6.40
C THR A 32 -23.60 7.36 -6.34
N THR A 33 -24.43 6.33 -6.23
CA THR A 33 -23.97 4.92 -6.24
C THR A 33 -24.08 4.32 -7.63
N ARG A 34 -23.30 3.25 -7.90
CA ARG A 34 -23.40 2.47 -9.15
C ARG A 34 -24.82 1.94 -9.40
N SER A 35 -25.49 1.47 -8.35
CA SER A 35 -26.90 0.98 -8.45
C SER A 35 -27.86 2.08 -8.91
N SER A 36 -27.67 3.31 -8.43
CA SER A 36 -28.44 4.47 -8.85
C SER A 36 -28.21 4.86 -10.32
N LEU A 37 -27.01 4.65 -10.87
CA LEU A 37 -26.73 4.86 -12.29
C LEU A 37 -27.56 3.94 -13.16
N ILE A 38 -27.65 2.65 -12.78
CA ILE A 38 -28.43 1.64 -13.51
C ILE A 38 -29.93 1.97 -13.45
N ALA A 39 -30.42 2.37 -12.28
CA ALA A 39 -31.83 2.69 -12.07
C ALA A 39 -32.28 4.00 -12.74
N ARG A 40 -31.33 4.91 -13.07
CA ARG A 40 -31.60 6.25 -13.61
C ARG A 40 -30.77 6.53 -14.88
N ASP A 41 -30.66 5.57 -15.76
CA ASP A 41 -29.83 5.62 -16.96
C ASP A 41 -30.25 6.71 -17.99
N GLU A 42 -31.51 7.16 -17.95
CA GLU A 42 -32.01 8.29 -18.75
C GLU A 42 -31.74 9.67 -18.10
N ARG A 43 -31.19 9.73 -16.86
CA ARG A 43 -30.84 10.99 -16.22
C ARG A 43 -29.89 11.80 -17.09
N ALA A 44 -30.26 13.05 -17.40
CA ALA A 44 -29.40 13.99 -18.08
C ALA A 44 -28.31 14.52 -17.14
N LEU A 45 -27.08 14.66 -17.63
CA LEU A 45 -25.98 15.30 -16.93
C LEU A 45 -26.08 16.82 -17.05
N ALA A 46 -25.84 17.54 -15.95
CA ALA A 46 -25.66 18.98 -15.94
C ALA A 46 -24.34 19.38 -16.63
N ALA A 47 -24.21 20.63 -17.04
CA ALA A 47 -23.06 21.11 -17.81
C ALA A 47 -21.72 20.88 -17.06
N ASP A 48 -21.68 21.16 -15.74
CA ASP A 48 -20.51 20.92 -14.90
C ASP A 48 -20.20 19.42 -14.70
N GLU A 49 -21.24 18.56 -14.68
CA GLU A 49 -21.09 17.10 -14.63
C GLU A 49 -20.51 16.57 -15.95
N VAL A 50 -20.96 17.12 -17.09
CA VAL A 50 -20.42 16.78 -18.42
C VAL A 50 -18.94 17.14 -18.50
N GLU A 51 -18.54 18.31 -18.02
CA GLU A 51 -17.14 18.74 -18.00
C GLU A 51 -16.29 17.80 -17.16
N ARG A 52 -16.66 17.58 -15.90
CA ARG A 52 -15.94 16.67 -14.98
C ARG A 52 -15.85 15.24 -15.52
N TRP A 53 -16.95 14.76 -16.10
CA TRP A 53 -16.99 13.44 -16.77
C TRP A 53 -16.01 13.39 -17.93
N SER A 54 -16.04 14.37 -18.83
CA SER A 54 -15.21 14.39 -20.04
C SER A 54 -13.72 14.42 -19.71
N VAL A 55 -13.33 15.22 -18.71
CA VAL A 55 -11.94 15.28 -18.22
C VAL A 55 -11.50 13.94 -17.62
N GLY A 56 -12.30 13.36 -16.73
CA GLY A 56 -11.97 12.08 -16.09
C GLY A 56 -11.92 10.93 -17.10
N LEU A 57 -12.88 10.89 -18.04
CA LEU A 57 -12.91 9.88 -19.09
C LEU A 57 -11.70 9.98 -20.02
N ALA A 58 -11.27 11.18 -20.41
CA ALA A 58 -10.08 11.38 -21.24
C ALA A 58 -8.81 10.88 -20.54
N ARG A 59 -8.62 11.18 -19.25
CA ARG A 59 -7.51 10.69 -18.43
C ARG A 59 -7.52 9.16 -18.38
N ARG A 60 -8.69 8.55 -18.08
CA ARG A 60 -8.79 7.09 -17.98
C ARG A 60 -8.57 6.40 -19.34
N ALA A 61 -9.09 6.96 -20.43
CA ALA A 61 -8.87 6.47 -21.80
C ALA A 61 -7.39 6.57 -22.24
N ALA A 62 -6.64 7.53 -21.69
CA ALA A 62 -5.18 7.64 -21.87
C ALA A 62 -4.37 6.61 -21.05
N GLY A 63 -5.05 5.75 -20.25
CA GLY A 63 -4.43 4.69 -19.47
C GLY A 63 -4.09 5.08 -18.03
N GLU A 64 -4.44 6.30 -17.58
CA GLU A 64 -4.19 6.70 -16.20
C GLU A 64 -4.98 5.81 -15.23
N PRO A 65 -4.37 5.34 -14.11
CA PRO A 65 -5.06 4.55 -13.12
C PRO A 65 -6.35 5.22 -12.63
N LEU A 66 -7.45 4.45 -12.55
CA LEU A 66 -8.72 5.00 -12.08
C LEU A 66 -8.60 5.68 -10.72
N ALA A 67 -7.79 5.11 -9.83
CA ALA A 67 -7.55 5.67 -8.50
C ALA A 67 -7.01 7.11 -8.55
N TYR A 68 -6.11 7.42 -9.49
CA TYR A 68 -5.60 8.78 -9.66
C TYR A 68 -6.65 9.72 -10.30
N VAL A 69 -7.47 9.19 -11.21
CA VAL A 69 -8.57 9.97 -11.79
C VAL A 69 -9.61 10.32 -10.73
N LEU A 70 -9.91 9.40 -9.81
CA LEU A 70 -10.82 9.59 -8.68
C LEU A 70 -10.19 10.38 -7.53
N GLY A 71 -8.85 10.37 -7.42
CA GLY A 71 -8.09 10.95 -6.30
C GLY A 71 -8.13 10.10 -5.03
N GLU A 72 -8.71 8.90 -5.09
CA GLU A 72 -8.89 8.05 -3.91
C GLU A 72 -8.89 6.56 -4.26
N LYS A 73 -8.50 5.74 -3.28
CA LYS A 73 -8.48 4.28 -3.35
C LYS A 73 -8.93 3.69 -2.02
N GLU A 74 -9.83 2.73 -2.06
CA GLU A 74 -10.16 1.92 -0.89
C GLU A 74 -9.04 0.92 -0.62
N PHE A 75 -8.63 0.80 0.67
CA PHE A 75 -7.67 -0.18 1.16
C PHE A 75 -8.00 -0.54 2.61
N HIS A 76 -8.17 -1.81 2.88
CA HIS A 76 -8.45 -2.38 4.20
C HIS A 76 -9.61 -1.65 4.94
N GLY A 77 -10.69 -1.36 4.23
CA GLY A 77 -11.87 -0.63 4.73
C GLY A 77 -11.64 0.86 5.01
N MET A 78 -10.55 1.45 4.49
CA MET A 78 -10.26 2.89 4.55
C MET A 78 -10.28 3.50 3.16
N LEU A 79 -10.87 4.67 3.01
CA LEU A 79 -10.78 5.43 1.76
C LEU A 79 -9.58 6.38 1.85
N LEU A 80 -8.52 6.07 1.11
CA LEU A 80 -7.26 6.82 1.12
C LEU A 80 -7.17 7.76 -0.08
N GLU A 81 -6.66 8.97 0.14
CA GLU A 81 -6.21 9.84 -0.94
C GLU A 81 -4.99 9.22 -1.63
N VAL A 82 -4.99 9.26 -2.96
CA VAL A 82 -3.86 8.84 -3.78
C VAL A 82 -3.60 9.86 -4.88
N THR A 83 -2.31 10.12 -5.13
CA THR A 83 -1.82 11.02 -6.18
C THR A 83 -0.71 10.31 -6.97
N PRO A 84 -0.26 10.85 -8.12
CA PRO A 84 0.88 10.30 -8.84
C PRO A 84 2.21 10.26 -8.04
N ASP A 85 2.23 10.79 -6.82
CA ASP A 85 3.40 10.76 -5.94
C ASP A 85 3.52 9.44 -5.15
N VAL A 86 2.49 8.58 -5.16
CA VAL A 86 2.44 7.34 -4.39
C VAL A 86 1.96 6.17 -5.24
N LEU A 87 2.42 4.97 -4.94
CA LEU A 87 1.87 3.74 -5.51
C LEU A 87 0.37 3.64 -5.15
N VAL A 88 -0.46 3.26 -6.10
CA VAL A 88 -1.86 2.90 -5.82
C VAL A 88 -1.89 1.66 -4.91
N PRO A 89 -2.47 1.72 -3.70
CA PRO A 89 -2.54 0.56 -2.81
C PRO A 89 -3.16 -0.65 -3.51
N ARG A 90 -2.47 -1.81 -3.42
CA ARG A 90 -2.87 -3.06 -4.07
C ARG A 90 -3.66 -3.94 -3.09
N PRO A 91 -4.69 -4.67 -3.55
CA PRO A 91 -5.42 -5.61 -2.70
C PRO A 91 -4.52 -6.67 -2.07
N GLU A 92 -3.48 -7.12 -2.79
CA GLU A 92 -2.53 -8.12 -2.32
C GLU A 92 -1.75 -7.65 -1.08
N THR A 93 -1.54 -6.33 -0.95
CA THR A 93 -0.86 -5.72 0.21
C THR A 93 -1.70 -5.82 1.50
N GLU A 94 -3.00 -6.08 1.41
CA GLU A 94 -3.83 -6.35 2.60
C GLU A 94 -3.37 -7.60 3.35
N LEU A 95 -2.79 -8.59 2.65
CA LEU A 95 -2.16 -9.76 3.28
C LEU A 95 -1.01 -9.36 4.22
N LEU A 96 -0.24 -8.33 3.85
CA LEU A 96 0.83 -7.81 4.71
C LEU A 96 0.25 -7.22 6.00
N VAL A 97 -0.87 -6.48 5.90
CA VAL A 97 -1.58 -5.92 7.07
C VAL A 97 -2.13 -7.02 7.97
N ASP A 98 -2.82 -8.01 7.39
CA ASP A 98 -3.42 -9.11 8.15
C ASP A 98 -2.36 -9.92 8.89
N TRP A 99 -1.23 -10.20 8.26
CA TRP A 99 -0.14 -10.92 8.91
C TRP A 99 0.52 -10.10 10.03
N ALA A 100 0.74 -8.82 9.79
CA ALA A 100 1.28 -7.90 10.77
C ALA A 100 0.33 -7.72 11.97
N ASP A 101 -1.00 -7.72 11.73
CA ASP A 101 -2.03 -7.72 12.78
C ASP A 101 -1.94 -8.97 13.66
N ASP A 102 -1.84 -10.18 13.06
CA ASP A 102 -1.65 -11.43 13.80
C ASP A 102 -0.43 -11.37 14.74
N LEU A 103 0.70 -10.87 14.21
CA LEU A 103 1.94 -10.75 14.98
C LEU A 103 1.80 -9.73 16.11
N LEU A 104 1.20 -8.56 15.87
CA LEU A 104 0.99 -7.55 16.90
C LEU A 104 0.02 -8.00 18.00
N ARG A 105 -0.95 -8.85 17.66
CA ARG A 105 -1.83 -9.51 18.66
C ARG A 105 -1.05 -10.47 19.55
N ALA A 106 -0.20 -11.31 18.94
CA ALA A 106 0.64 -12.25 19.68
C ALA A 106 1.58 -11.54 20.66
N PHE A 107 2.14 -10.38 20.29
CA PHE A 107 2.92 -9.55 21.22
C PHE A 107 2.13 -9.06 22.44
N LYS A 108 0.81 -8.91 22.37
CA LYS A 108 -0.03 -8.52 23.51
C LYS A 108 -0.22 -9.68 24.52
N ASP A 109 -0.29 -10.89 24.01
CA ASP A 109 -0.57 -12.08 24.84
C ASP A 109 0.68 -12.57 25.59
N ASP A 110 1.88 -12.38 25.03
CA ASP A 110 3.17 -12.76 25.64
C ASP A 110 3.63 -11.84 26.80
N ARG A 111 2.86 -10.82 27.16
CA ARG A 111 3.22 -9.75 28.12
C ARG A 111 3.21 -10.12 29.61
N ASN A 112 3.12 -11.38 29.95
CA ASN A 112 3.38 -11.84 31.34
C ASN A 112 4.87 -11.87 31.68
N VAL A 113 5.77 -11.40 30.78
CA VAL A 113 7.21 -11.34 31.03
C VAL A 113 7.57 -9.96 31.59
N ALA A 114 8.20 -9.94 32.74
CA ALA A 114 8.70 -8.73 33.39
C ALA A 114 9.65 -7.98 32.46
N GLY A 115 9.33 -6.70 32.14
CA GLY A 115 10.13 -5.85 31.25
C GLY A 115 9.51 -5.55 29.87
N ALA A 116 8.37 -6.14 29.52
CA ALA A 116 7.68 -5.86 28.27
C ALA A 116 7.23 -4.39 28.17
N ARG A 117 7.45 -3.73 27.04
CA ARG A 117 6.96 -2.37 26.77
C ARG A 117 5.43 -2.33 26.89
N ALA A 118 4.90 -1.25 27.45
CA ALA A 118 3.45 -1.08 27.65
C ALA A 118 2.66 -1.09 26.31
N SER A 119 3.29 -0.77 25.19
CA SER A 119 2.69 -0.77 23.85
C SER A 119 3.71 -1.22 22.81
N PRO A 120 3.34 -2.12 21.88
CA PRO A 120 4.23 -2.54 20.82
C PRO A 120 4.56 -1.34 19.88
N SER A 121 5.75 -1.37 19.33
CA SER A 121 6.22 -0.41 18.34
C SER A 121 6.33 -1.05 16.97
N PHE A 122 5.90 -0.34 15.94
CA PHE A 122 6.15 -0.80 14.57
C PHE A 122 6.60 0.34 13.66
N VAL A 123 7.28 -0.04 12.57
CA VAL A 123 7.62 0.88 11.49
C VAL A 123 7.20 0.29 10.14
N ASP A 124 6.64 1.14 9.29
CA ASP A 124 6.36 0.88 7.88
C ASP A 124 7.42 1.60 7.03
N LEU A 125 8.27 0.82 6.35
CA LEU A 125 9.36 1.34 5.53
C LEU A 125 8.91 1.46 4.06
N GLY A 126 8.97 2.65 3.49
CA GLY A 126 8.43 2.94 2.16
C GLY A 126 6.91 3.04 2.18
N THR A 127 6.38 3.87 3.09
CA THR A 127 4.95 3.89 3.43
C THR A 127 4.03 4.38 2.32
N GLY A 128 4.55 5.13 1.32
CA GLY A 128 3.76 5.67 0.23
C GLY A 128 2.59 6.53 0.72
N SER A 129 1.37 6.12 0.41
CA SER A 129 0.14 6.77 0.87
C SER A 129 -0.17 6.60 2.37
N GLY A 130 0.65 5.85 3.11
CA GLY A 130 0.41 5.47 4.49
C GLY A 130 -0.51 4.24 4.66
N ALA A 131 -0.83 3.53 3.59
CA ALA A 131 -1.87 2.50 3.58
C ALA A 131 -1.67 1.42 4.67
N VAL A 132 -0.47 0.81 4.73
CA VAL A 132 -0.14 -0.24 5.70
C VAL A 132 -0.07 0.33 7.11
N ALA A 133 0.67 1.42 7.31
CA ALA A 133 0.83 2.05 8.62
C ALA A 133 -0.50 2.49 9.23
N LEU A 134 -1.38 3.10 8.43
CA LEU A 134 -2.70 3.57 8.88
C LEU A 134 -3.64 2.40 9.22
N ALA A 135 -3.63 1.34 8.41
CA ALA A 135 -4.41 0.13 8.68
C ALA A 135 -3.98 -0.51 10.01
N LEU A 136 -2.69 -0.71 10.21
CA LEU A 136 -2.15 -1.28 11.46
C LEU A 136 -2.42 -0.39 12.66
N LYS A 137 -2.23 0.92 12.54
CA LYS A 137 -2.51 1.85 13.63
C LYS A 137 -3.99 1.89 14.00
N ARG A 138 -4.89 1.75 13.03
CA ARG A 138 -6.34 1.63 13.27
C ARG A 138 -6.69 0.36 14.04
N LEU A 139 -6.07 -0.78 13.70
CA LEU A 139 -6.26 -2.07 14.38
C LEU A 139 -5.61 -2.07 15.77
N HIS A 140 -4.50 -1.36 15.94
CA HIS A 140 -3.74 -1.26 17.18
C HIS A 140 -3.58 0.20 17.65
N PRO A 141 -4.64 0.85 18.16
CA PRO A 141 -4.60 2.27 18.52
C PRO A 141 -3.54 2.67 19.56
N ARG A 142 -3.12 1.71 20.40
CA ARG A 142 -2.09 1.93 21.42
C ARG A 142 -0.66 1.70 20.92
N ALA A 143 -0.46 1.09 19.74
CA ALA A 143 0.87 0.84 19.21
C ALA A 143 1.59 2.17 18.90
N LEU A 144 2.90 2.19 19.10
CA LEU A 144 3.76 3.28 18.66
C LEU A 144 4.04 3.06 17.17
N ALA A 145 3.39 3.86 16.33
CA ALA A 145 3.40 3.70 14.88
C ALA A 145 4.30 4.74 14.23
N THR A 146 5.32 4.27 13.54
CA THR A 146 6.21 5.10 12.71
C THR A 146 6.02 4.69 11.25
N ALA A 147 6.01 5.65 10.34
CA ALA A 147 5.99 5.42 8.90
C ALA A 147 7.08 6.26 8.24
N SER A 148 7.86 5.66 7.33
CA SER A 148 8.93 6.38 6.65
C SER A 148 8.86 6.22 5.14
N ASP A 149 9.31 7.25 4.44
CA ASP A 149 9.49 7.22 3.00
C ASP A 149 10.66 8.12 2.60
N ALA A 150 11.34 7.78 1.51
CA ALA A 150 12.38 8.64 0.94
C ALA A 150 11.81 9.84 0.18
N SER A 151 10.52 9.79 -0.18
CA SER A 151 9.80 10.84 -0.89
C SER A 151 9.02 11.72 0.07
N ALA A 152 9.43 13.00 0.20
CA ALA A 152 8.67 13.99 0.96
C ALA A 152 7.24 14.17 0.40
N ALA A 153 7.05 14.01 -0.92
CA ALA A 153 5.73 14.07 -1.55
C ALA A 153 4.83 12.91 -1.12
N ALA A 154 5.39 11.69 -1.03
CA ALA A 154 4.66 10.53 -0.49
C ALA A 154 4.27 10.74 0.97
N LEU A 155 5.19 11.23 1.81
CA LEU A 155 4.89 11.56 3.21
C LEU A 155 3.81 12.63 3.35
N ALA A 156 3.77 13.60 2.44
CA ALA A 156 2.69 14.59 2.43
C ALA A 156 1.32 13.95 2.14
N VAL A 157 1.24 12.94 1.25
CA VAL A 157 0.01 12.17 1.03
C VAL A 157 -0.34 11.36 2.28
N ALA A 158 0.62 10.65 2.88
CA ALA A 158 0.41 9.89 4.12
C ALA A 158 -0.08 10.80 5.26
N ALA A 159 0.48 12.01 5.40
CA ALA A 159 0.05 12.99 6.39
C ALA A 159 -1.41 13.43 6.19
N ARG A 160 -1.83 13.70 4.94
CA ARG A 160 -3.23 14.05 4.64
C ARG A 160 -4.17 12.89 4.94
N ASN A 161 -3.78 11.67 4.61
CA ASN A 161 -4.55 10.47 4.94
C ASN A 161 -4.67 10.27 6.46
N ALA A 162 -3.58 10.42 7.20
CA ALA A 162 -3.57 10.35 8.66
C ALA A 162 -4.52 11.39 9.28
N ALA A 163 -4.43 12.64 8.84
CA ALA A 163 -5.29 13.73 9.30
C ALA A 163 -6.77 13.47 8.97
N ARG A 164 -7.07 13.03 7.73
CA ARG A 164 -8.43 12.71 7.26
C ARG A 164 -9.08 11.60 8.08
N LEU A 165 -8.30 10.60 8.49
CA LEU A 165 -8.78 9.46 9.26
C LEU A 165 -8.71 9.69 10.79
N GLY A 166 -8.12 10.79 11.26
CA GLY A 166 -7.90 11.05 12.69
C GLY A 166 -6.92 10.06 13.33
N ILE A 167 -5.97 9.52 12.56
CA ILE A 167 -5.01 8.51 13.00
C ILE A 167 -3.62 9.15 13.16
N GLY A 168 -3.07 9.09 14.39
CA GLY A 168 -1.72 9.63 14.66
C GLY A 168 -0.63 8.67 14.20
N LEU A 169 0.28 9.16 13.34
CA LEU A 169 1.51 8.49 12.91
C LEU A 169 2.72 9.40 13.12
N GLU A 170 3.84 8.83 13.53
CA GLU A 170 5.14 9.49 13.39
C GLU A 170 5.60 9.32 11.93
N LEU A 171 5.71 10.42 11.18
CA LEU A 171 6.16 10.41 9.80
C LEU A 171 7.62 10.86 9.75
N VAL A 172 8.48 10.07 9.09
CA VAL A 172 9.93 10.28 9.06
C VAL A 172 10.44 10.22 7.63
N GLU A 173 11.08 11.27 7.15
CA GLU A 173 11.71 11.27 5.83
C GLU A 173 13.07 10.56 5.90
N GLY A 174 13.28 9.62 4.99
CA GLY A 174 14.54 8.92 4.84
C GLY A 174 14.44 7.59 4.15
N SER A 175 15.57 7.12 3.62
CA SER A 175 15.68 5.85 2.92
C SER A 175 15.99 4.73 3.92
N TRP A 176 15.08 3.79 4.03
CA TRP A 176 15.15 2.57 4.84
C TRP A 176 15.56 2.87 6.30
N TRP A 177 16.73 2.40 6.73
CA TRP A 177 17.21 2.47 8.10
C TRP A 177 17.94 3.76 8.48
N LYS A 178 18.27 4.61 7.48
CA LYS A 178 19.07 5.83 7.71
C LYS A 178 18.53 6.73 8.83
N PRO A 179 17.19 6.98 8.92
CA PRO A 179 16.67 7.86 9.97
C PRO A 179 16.50 7.17 11.33
N PHE A 180 16.80 5.86 11.45
CA PHE A 180 16.48 5.05 12.63
C PHE A 180 17.71 4.60 13.42
N ALA A 181 18.84 5.29 13.32
CA ALA A 181 20.03 4.96 14.10
C ALA A 181 19.71 4.85 15.60
N GLY A 182 20.05 3.73 16.23
CA GLY A 182 19.79 3.45 17.64
C GLY A 182 18.33 3.17 18.01
N ARG A 183 17.41 3.09 17.03
CA ARG A 183 16.02 2.70 17.27
C ARG A 183 15.81 1.21 16.95
N SER A 184 14.95 0.56 17.72
CA SER A 184 14.50 -0.79 17.46
C SER A 184 12.97 -0.88 17.57
N PHE A 185 12.39 -1.79 16.78
CA PHE A 185 10.94 -1.98 16.65
C PHE A 185 10.56 -3.44 16.92
N ASP A 186 9.38 -3.64 17.50
CA ASP A 186 8.83 -4.98 17.71
C ASP A 186 8.34 -5.60 16.38
N LEU A 187 7.91 -4.74 15.45
CA LEU A 187 7.52 -5.17 14.11
C LEU A 187 8.02 -4.16 13.06
N VAL A 188 8.57 -4.68 12.00
CA VAL A 188 8.92 -3.93 10.78
C VAL A 188 8.11 -4.49 9.63
N VAL A 189 7.40 -3.63 8.92
CA VAL A 189 6.66 -3.98 7.71
C VAL A 189 7.19 -3.16 6.53
N SER A 190 7.13 -3.72 5.33
CA SER A 190 7.44 -2.98 4.11
C SER A 190 6.81 -3.63 2.89
N ASN A 191 6.25 -2.80 2.01
CA ASN A 191 6.00 -3.14 0.61
C ASN A 191 7.00 -2.34 -0.24
N PRO A 192 8.24 -2.84 -0.42
CA PRO A 192 9.28 -2.11 -1.13
C PRO A 192 9.13 -2.24 -2.64
N PRO A 193 9.77 -1.38 -3.45
CA PRO A 193 9.86 -1.58 -4.89
C PRO A 193 10.59 -2.89 -5.20
N TYR A 194 9.91 -3.80 -5.89
CA TYR A 194 10.42 -5.16 -6.18
C TYR A 194 10.33 -5.56 -7.65
N VAL A 195 9.90 -4.65 -8.53
CA VAL A 195 9.83 -4.92 -9.97
C VAL A 195 11.24 -4.84 -10.57
N ALA A 196 11.64 -5.82 -11.37
CA ALA A 196 12.91 -5.79 -12.09
C ALA A 196 12.87 -4.74 -13.22
N ASP A 197 14.03 -4.18 -13.58
CA ASP A 197 14.11 -3.12 -14.59
C ASP A 197 13.68 -3.58 -15.99
N ASP A 198 13.81 -4.87 -16.28
CA ASP A 198 13.43 -5.50 -17.54
C ASP A 198 12.03 -6.14 -17.53
N ASP A 199 11.24 -5.89 -16.49
CA ASP A 199 9.89 -6.45 -16.38
C ASP A 199 8.99 -5.89 -17.51
N PRO A 200 8.39 -6.76 -18.34
CA PRO A 200 7.55 -6.36 -19.46
C PRO A 200 6.27 -5.59 -19.05
N HIS A 201 5.91 -5.61 -17.77
CA HIS A 201 4.72 -4.90 -17.27
C HIS A 201 5.01 -3.44 -16.87
N LEU A 202 6.28 -3.03 -16.71
CA LEU A 202 6.64 -1.65 -16.36
C LEU A 202 6.01 -0.58 -17.24
N PRO A 203 5.93 -0.73 -18.58
CA PRO A 203 5.29 0.25 -19.44
C PRO A 203 3.81 0.49 -19.14
N ALA A 204 3.10 -0.52 -18.62
CA ALA A 204 1.70 -0.38 -18.22
C ALA A 204 1.55 0.42 -16.90
N LEU A 205 2.60 0.51 -16.11
CA LEU A 205 2.66 1.21 -14.83
C LEU A 205 3.25 2.64 -14.95
N ARG A 206 3.42 3.16 -16.17
CA ARG A 206 4.10 4.44 -16.46
C ARG A 206 3.51 5.68 -15.77
N HIS A 207 2.30 5.58 -15.24
CA HIS A 207 1.63 6.66 -14.51
C HIS A 207 1.96 6.67 -13.01
N GLU A 208 2.56 5.59 -12.52
CA GLU A 208 2.94 5.44 -11.11
C GLU A 208 4.41 5.84 -10.92
N PRO A 209 4.83 6.32 -9.73
CA PRO A 209 6.20 6.74 -9.52
C PRO A 209 7.15 5.55 -9.68
N ILE A 210 8.12 5.68 -10.58
CA ILE A 210 9.06 4.60 -10.90
C ILE A 210 9.84 4.14 -9.66
N SER A 211 10.17 5.04 -8.75
CA SER A 211 10.84 4.73 -7.48
C SER A 211 10.03 3.85 -6.53
N ALA A 212 8.70 3.81 -6.70
CA ALA A 212 7.83 2.91 -5.94
C ALA A 212 7.62 1.55 -6.62
N LEU A 213 8.09 1.38 -7.86
CA LEU A 213 7.99 0.15 -8.63
C LEU A 213 9.30 -0.63 -8.65
N THR A 214 10.41 0.04 -8.99
CA THR A 214 11.73 -0.58 -9.09
C THR A 214 12.79 0.15 -8.27
N ALA A 215 13.69 -0.63 -7.67
CA ALA A 215 14.91 -0.14 -7.03
C ALA A 215 16.15 -0.46 -7.88
N GLY A 216 15.95 -0.87 -9.12
CA GLY A 216 17.00 -1.25 -10.06
C GLY A 216 17.32 -2.75 -10.11
N GLY A 217 17.90 -3.17 -11.22
CA GLY A 217 18.43 -4.52 -11.42
C GLY A 217 17.38 -5.62 -11.39
N ASP A 218 17.62 -6.63 -10.56
CA ASP A 218 16.79 -7.83 -10.41
C ASP A 218 15.55 -7.67 -9.51
N GLY A 219 15.22 -6.43 -9.10
CA GLY A 219 14.09 -6.13 -8.22
C GLY A 219 14.30 -6.51 -6.74
N LEU A 220 15.48 -6.99 -6.35
CA LEU A 220 15.76 -7.36 -4.95
C LEU A 220 16.59 -6.33 -4.18
N ALA A 221 17.00 -5.21 -4.80
CA ALA A 221 17.91 -4.26 -4.17
C ALA A 221 17.32 -3.63 -2.90
N ALA A 222 16.07 -3.24 -2.91
CA ALA A 222 15.36 -2.71 -1.75
C ALA A 222 15.24 -3.77 -0.64
N LEU A 223 14.80 -4.98 -1.00
CA LEU A 223 14.67 -6.11 -0.08
C LEU A 223 16.01 -6.46 0.60
N ARG A 224 17.13 -6.47 -0.17
CA ARG A 224 18.46 -6.66 0.40
C ARG A 224 18.80 -5.59 1.44
N SER A 225 18.51 -4.33 1.14
CA SER A 225 18.78 -3.23 2.06
C SER A 225 17.96 -3.31 3.34
N ILE A 226 16.67 -3.63 3.22
CA ILE A 226 15.77 -3.79 4.36
C ILE A 226 16.21 -4.96 5.23
N VAL A 227 16.42 -6.13 4.62
CA VAL A 227 16.81 -7.34 5.36
C VAL A 227 18.17 -7.18 6.03
N ALA A 228 19.15 -6.58 5.37
CA ALA A 228 20.49 -6.38 5.94
C ALA A 228 20.48 -5.53 7.23
N GLY A 229 19.61 -4.55 7.34
CA GLY A 229 19.48 -3.72 8.55
C GLY A 229 18.55 -4.29 9.62
N ALA A 230 17.73 -5.27 9.29
CA ALA A 230 16.72 -5.80 10.21
C ALA A 230 17.30 -6.32 11.54
N PRO A 231 18.43 -7.07 11.60
CA PRO A 231 18.97 -7.56 12.86
C PRO A 231 19.32 -6.46 13.87
N THR A 232 19.69 -5.28 13.38
CA THR A 232 20.06 -4.13 14.25
C THR A 232 18.84 -3.33 14.71
N HIS A 233 17.77 -3.32 13.92
CA HIS A 233 16.60 -2.47 14.13
C HIS A 233 15.35 -3.23 14.60
N LEU A 234 15.38 -4.54 14.64
CA LEU A 234 14.36 -5.33 15.32
C LEU A 234 14.66 -5.40 16.82
N ALA A 235 13.68 -5.29 17.68
CA ALA A 235 13.78 -5.69 19.06
C ALA A 235 14.03 -7.21 19.15
N GLU A 236 14.54 -7.69 20.27
CA GLU A 236 14.64 -9.14 20.51
C GLU A 236 13.28 -9.81 20.39
N GLY A 237 13.20 -10.88 19.61
CA GLY A 237 11.96 -11.54 19.29
C GLY A 237 11.05 -10.76 18.34
N GLY A 238 11.49 -9.60 17.83
CA GLY A 238 10.75 -8.78 16.87
C GLY A 238 10.71 -9.42 15.48
N TRP A 239 9.74 -9.00 14.66
CA TRP A 239 9.48 -9.55 13.34
C TRP A 239 9.73 -8.54 12.23
N LEU A 240 10.27 -9.02 11.11
CA LEU A 240 10.25 -8.35 9.81
C LEU A 240 9.23 -9.07 8.92
N VAL A 241 8.32 -8.31 8.28
CA VAL A 241 7.40 -8.81 7.25
C VAL A 241 7.56 -7.95 6.01
N VAL A 242 7.87 -8.57 4.88
CA VAL A 242 8.07 -7.85 3.60
C VAL A 242 7.20 -8.43 2.50
N GLU A 243 6.58 -7.55 1.70
CA GLU A 243 5.97 -7.93 0.44
C GLU A 243 7.05 -8.12 -0.63
N HIS A 244 6.79 -8.97 -1.61
CA HIS A 244 7.69 -9.24 -2.73
C HIS A 244 6.92 -9.75 -3.96
N GLY A 245 7.56 -9.77 -5.11
CA GLY A 245 7.02 -10.38 -6.33
C GLY A 245 6.79 -11.89 -6.16
N PHE A 246 5.79 -12.42 -6.83
CA PHE A 246 5.36 -13.83 -6.68
C PHE A 246 6.47 -14.86 -6.95
N ALA A 247 7.47 -14.53 -7.77
CA ALA A 247 8.60 -15.40 -8.06
C ALA A 247 9.81 -15.20 -7.10
N GLN A 248 9.74 -14.22 -6.19
CA GLN A 248 10.88 -13.82 -5.35
C GLN A 248 10.91 -14.49 -3.97
N GLY A 249 9.87 -15.23 -3.56
CA GLY A 249 9.75 -15.80 -2.21
C GLY A 249 10.94 -16.61 -1.77
N ALA A 250 11.47 -17.49 -2.62
CA ALA A 250 12.67 -18.28 -2.31
C ALA A 250 13.92 -17.41 -2.07
N ALA A 251 14.12 -16.37 -2.88
CA ALA A 251 15.24 -15.45 -2.72
C ALA A 251 15.11 -14.64 -1.42
N VAL A 252 13.90 -14.19 -1.09
CA VAL A 252 13.65 -13.44 0.16
C VAL A 252 13.87 -14.32 1.39
N ARG A 253 13.41 -15.58 1.39
CA ARG A 253 13.72 -16.51 2.48
C ARG A 253 15.22 -16.70 2.68
N GLN A 254 15.99 -16.82 1.60
CA GLN A 254 17.45 -16.92 1.69
C GLN A 254 18.10 -15.64 2.24
N LEU A 255 17.57 -14.46 1.90
CA LEU A 255 18.06 -13.20 2.47
C LEU A 255 17.83 -13.16 3.98
N LEU A 256 16.63 -13.52 4.45
CA LEU A 256 16.29 -13.55 5.87
C LEU A 256 17.14 -14.56 6.65
N ASP A 257 17.33 -15.75 6.10
CA ASP A 257 18.18 -16.78 6.69
C ASP A 257 19.64 -16.32 6.85
N ARG A 258 20.23 -15.75 5.80
CA ARG A 258 21.58 -15.16 5.84
C ARG A 258 21.72 -14.00 6.82
N ALA A 259 20.62 -13.28 7.09
CA ALA A 259 20.59 -12.23 8.10
C ALA A 259 20.42 -12.79 9.54
N GLY A 260 20.33 -14.11 9.70
CA GLY A 260 20.19 -14.77 11.00
C GLY A 260 18.80 -14.65 11.61
N LEU A 261 17.77 -14.38 10.80
CA LEU A 261 16.39 -14.41 11.27
C LEU A 261 15.87 -15.85 11.33
N LEU A 262 14.98 -16.13 12.27
CA LEU A 262 14.40 -17.43 12.53
C LEU A 262 12.89 -17.45 12.20
N GLY A 263 12.29 -18.65 12.17
CA GLY A 263 10.85 -18.79 11.92
C GLY A 263 10.42 -18.24 10.57
N ILE A 264 11.29 -18.40 9.56
CA ILE A 264 11.06 -17.85 8.21
C ILE A 264 9.91 -18.58 7.55
N GLU A 265 8.89 -17.79 7.17
CA GLU A 265 7.66 -18.30 6.55
C GLU A 265 7.25 -17.37 5.41
N SER A 266 6.56 -17.92 4.40
CA SER A 266 5.90 -17.13 3.35
C SER A 266 4.41 -17.38 3.34
N ARG A 267 3.62 -16.30 3.16
CA ARG A 267 2.16 -16.39 2.98
C ARG A 267 1.78 -16.10 1.53
N ARG A 268 0.65 -16.70 1.12
CA ARG A 268 0.11 -16.60 -0.24
C ARG A 268 -1.09 -15.67 -0.28
N ASP A 269 -1.21 -14.93 -1.39
CA ASP A 269 -2.40 -14.17 -1.70
C ASP A 269 -3.59 -15.08 -2.10
N LEU A 270 -4.76 -14.47 -2.33
CA LEU A 270 -5.97 -15.20 -2.73
C LEU A 270 -5.86 -15.91 -4.09
N ALA A 271 -4.89 -15.53 -4.92
CA ALA A 271 -4.58 -16.20 -6.17
C ALA A 271 -3.62 -17.39 -5.99
N GLY A 272 -3.14 -17.63 -4.76
CA GLY A 272 -2.24 -18.72 -4.41
C GLY A 272 -0.75 -18.42 -4.65
N HIS A 273 -0.39 -17.17 -4.97
CA HIS A 273 0.99 -16.73 -5.17
C HIS A 273 1.64 -16.33 -3.86
N GLU A 274 2.89 -16.73 -3.61
CA GLU A 274 3.68 -16.21 -2.49
C GLU A 274 3.83 -14.70 -2.66
N ARG A 275 3.44 -13.95 -1.64
CA ARG A 275 3.38 -12.49 -1.72
C ARG A 275 4.07 -11.78 -0.58
N ALA A 276 4.13 -12.38 0.59
CA ALA A 276 4.80 -11.83 1.75
C ALA A 276 5.67 -12.90 2.42
N THR A 277 6.81 -12.49 2.98
CA THR A 277 7.71 -13.36 3.75
C THR A 277 8.10 -12.67 5.05
N ALA A 278 8.07 -13.42 6.15
CA ALA A 278 8.45 -12.94 7.47
C ALA A 278 9.62 -13.71 8.05
N GLY A 279 10.32 -13.08 8.99
CA GLY A 279 11.34 -13.70 9.81
C GLY A 279 11.48 -12.96 11.15
N ARG A 280 11.84 -13.68 12.22
CA ARG A 280 11.95 -13.20 13.58
C ARG A 280 13.39 -13.04 14.03
N ARG A 281 13.74 -11.93 14.66
CA ARG A 281 15.03 -11.80 15.34
C ARG A 281 15.09 -12.77 16.52
N PRO A 282 16.18 -13.55 16.72
CA PRO A 282 16.37 -14.35 17.92
C PRO A 282 16.22 -13.51 19.19
N SER A 283 15.64 -14.09 20.24
CA SER A 283 15.76 -13.54 21.60
C SER A 283 17.13 -13.90 22.17
N ALA A 284 17.70 -13.04 23.01
CA ALA A 284 18.87 -13.42 23.79
C ALA A 284 18.52 -14.62 24.68
N ALA A 285 19.45 -15.58 24.76
CA ALA A 285 19.31 -16.77 25.60
C ALA A 285 19.36 -16.41 27.08
#